data_12eebf817317d5dace96e09302fb9889
#
_entry.id   12eebf817317d5dace96e09302fb9889
#
_cell.length_a   1.000
_cell.length_b   1.000
_cell.length_c   1.000
_cell.angle_alpha   90.00
_cell.angle_beta   90.00
_cell.angle_gamma   90.00
#
_symmetry.space_group_name_H-M   'P 1'
#
loop_
_entity.id
_entity.type
_entity.pdbx_description
1 polymer ?
#
loop_
_entity_poly.entity_id
_entity_poly.type
_entity_poly.pdbx_seq_one_letter_code
_entity_poly.pdbx_strand_id
1 'polypeptide(L)'
;MRPKCPYCITRTIMTTAIPTIAVFPEEKLTLDQKIEKWVWQLCRSLEENYNLKYPNSSAPVKFRMEFGRKYIKVIHQDLRDGDYRDAGVHAFIDRNTGEVYKPASWKSPAKIVRYDLRIITDRSKLHDPNYTDWAGGYLYLR
;
A
#
# COMPACT_ATOMS: atom_id res chain seq x y z
N MET A 1 -17.45 -2.22 -4.07
CA MET A 1 -16.51 -2.82 -4.07
C MET A 1 -15.39 -2.13 -4.03
N ARG A 2 -14.51 -2.42 -3.61
CA ARG A 2 -13.52 -1.73 -3.37
C ARG A 2 -12.87 -1.20 -4.46
N PRO A 3 -12.44 -0.03 -4.36
CA PRO A 3 -11.67 0.53 -5.40
C PRO A 3 -10.51 -0.35 -5.62
N LYS A 4 -10.11 -0.47 -6.82
CA LYS A 4 -9.01 -1.25 -7.09
C LYS A 4 -7.99 -0.48 -7.72
N CYS A 5 -6.82 -0.82 -7.41
CA CYS A 5 -5.69 -0.38 -8.18
C CYS A 5 -5.89 -0.87 -9.59
N PRO A 6 -5.64 -0.06 -10.60
CA PRO A 6 -5.78 -0.48 -11.99
C PRO A 6 -4.98 -1.75 -12.31
N TYR A 7 -3.86 -1.91 -11.61
CA TYR A 7 -3.05 -3.08 -11.86
C TYR A 7 -3.69 -4.33 -11.31
N CYS A 8 -4.46 -4.20 -10.25
CA CYS A 8 -5.18 -5.32 -9.70
C CYS A 8 -6.29 -5.75 -10.63
N ILE A 9 -6.97 -4.80 -11.24
CA ILE A 9 -8.03 -5.11 -12.15
C ILE A 9 -7.48 -5.86 -13.34
N THR A 10 -6.40 -5.37 -13.87
CA THR A 10 -5.78 -6.01 -15.01
C THR A 10 -5.43 -7.44 -14.68
N ARG A 11 -4.89 -7.63 -13.49
CA ARG A 11 -4.50 -8.94 -13.12
C ARG A 11 -5.68 -9.87 -13.01
N THR A 12 -6.78 -9.33 -12.50
CA THR A 12 -7.91 -10.17 -12.30
C THR A 12 -8.49 -10.66 -13.59
N ILE A 13 -8.49 -9.81 -14.55
CA ILE A 13 -9.10 -10.15 -15.77
C ILE A 13 -8.61 -11.40 -16.32
N MET A 14 -7.38 -11.72 -16.07
CA MET A 14 -7.01 -12.83 -16.63
C MET A 14 -5.90 -13.31 -16.12
N THR A 15 -5.95 -14.33 -15.76
CA THR A 15 -4.83 -14.95 -15.31
C THR A 15 -3.76 -14.78 -16.30
N THR A 16 -4.11 -14.64 -17.49
CA THR A 16 -3.11 -14.45 -18.51
C THR A 16 -2.67 -13.02 -18.58
N ALA A 17 -3.25 -12.18 -17.80
CA ALA A 17 -2.89 -10.78 -17.84
C ALA A 17 -1.52 -10.51 -17.28
N ILE A 18 -0.94 -11.45 -16.58
CA ILE A 18 0.37 -11.24 -16.04
C ILE A 18 1.37 -10.80 -17.10
N PRO A 19 1.45 -11.48 -18.22
CA PRO A 19 2.37 -11.03 -19.25
C PRO A 19 2.03 -9.64 -19.72
N THR A 20 0.77 -9.29 -19.74
CA THR A 20 0.38 -7.97 -20.19
C THR A 20 0.90 -6.92 -19.25
N ILE A 21 0.83 -7.18 -17.95
CA ILE A 21 1.35 -6.23 -16.99
C ILE A 21 2.83 -6.08 -17.18
N ALA A 22 3.52 -7.17 -17.39
CA ALA A 22 4.95 -7.11 -17.56
C ALA A 22 5.35 -6.36 -18.81
N VAL A 23 4.46 -6.31 -19.78
CA VAL A 23 4.77 -5.66 -21.03
C VAL A 23 4.61 -4.16 -20.95
N PHE A 24 3.82 -3.63 -20.01
CA PHE A 24 3.65 -2.19 -19.92
C PHE A 24 4.84 -1.59 -19.19
N PRO A 25 5.71 -0.88 -19.88
CA PRO A 25 6.87 -0.32 -19.22
C PRO A 25 6.43 0.80 -18.28
N GLU A 26 7.08 0.86 -17.14
CA GLU A 26 6.71 1.84 -16.15
C GLU A 26 6.87 3.26 -16.66
N GLU A 27 7.82 3.49 -17.53
CA GLU A 27 8.02 4.84 -18.01
C GLU A 27 6.88 5.36 -18.86
N LYS A 28 5.97 4.51 -19.29
CA LYS A 28 4.82 4.98 -20.04
C LYS A 28 3.66 5.37 -19.13
N LEU A 29 3.80 5.20 -17.83
CA LEU A 29 2.77 5.56 -16.89
C LEU A 29 2.96 7.00 -16.46
N THR A 30 1.88 7.70 -16.17
CA THR A 30 1.99 9.02 -15.57
C THR A 30 2.47 8.88 -14.13
N LEU A 31 2.90 9.97 -13.53
CA LEU A 31 3.35 9.91 -12.15
C LEU A 31 2.23 9.44 -11.23
N ASP A 32 0.99 9.89 -11.46
CA ASP A 32 -0.13 9.45 -10.64
C ASP A 32 -0.29 7.94 -10.72
N GLN A 33 -0.18 7.38 -11.92
CA GLN A 33 -0.31 5.94 -12.11
C GLN A 33 0.83 5.18 -11.45
N LYS A 34 2.03 5.74 -11.52
CA LYS A 34 3.18 5.13 -10.87
C LYS A 34 2.99 5.11 -9.36
N ILE A 35 2.50 6.22 -8.80
CA ILE A 35 2.28 6.29 -7.37
C ILE A 35 1.23 5.27 -6.93
N GLU A 36 0.14 5.13 -7.69
CA GLU A 36 -0.87 4.13 -7.37
C GLU A 36 -0.28 2.73 -7.38
N LYS A 37 0.54 2.43 -8.37
CA LYS A 37 1.19 1.13 -8.46
C LYS A 37 2.10 0.89 -7.26
N TRP A 38 2.89 1.89 -6.91
CA TRP A 38 3.83 1.77 -5.80
C TRP A 38 3.11 1.60 -4.46
N VAL A 39 1.98 2.29 -4.27
CA VAL A 39 1.19 2.14 -3.05
C VAL A 39 0.57 0.74 -3.00
N TRP A 40 0.11 0.24 -4.13
CA TRP A 40 -0.43 -1.12 -4.18
C TRP A 40 0.65 -2.13 -3.79
N GLN A 41 1.87 -1.93 -4.29
CA GLN A 41 2.98 -2.80 -3.92
C GLN A 41 3.32 -2.70 -2.44
N LEU A 42 3.20 -1.51 -1.85
CA LEU A 42 3.37 -1.35 -0.41
C LEU A 42 2.33 -2.16 0.34
N CYS A 43 1.08 -2.13 -0.09
CA CYS A 43 0.04 -2.91 0.55
C CYS A 43 0.36 -4.41 0.52
N ARG A 44 0.87 -4.89 -0.62
CA ARG A 44 1.25 -6.30 -0.72
C ARG A 44 2.42 -6.63 0.19
N SER A 45 3.37 -5.71 0.27
CA SER A 45 4.53 -5.88 1.14
C SER A 45 4.10 -5.99 2.61
N LEU A 46 3.16 -5.16 3.02
CA LEU A 46 2.67 -5.18 4.40
C LEU A 46 1.94 -6.49 4.72
N GLU A 47 1.13 -6.95 3.79
CA GLU A 47 0.43 -8.23 3.98
C GLU A 47 1.40 -9.38 4.06
N GLU A 48 2.42 -9.35 3.23
CA GLU A 48 3.43 -10.39 3.25
C GLU A 48 4.25 -10.35 4.52
N ASN A 49 4.57 -9.17 5.02
CA ASN A 49 5.27 -9.02 6.29
C ASN A 49 4.49 -9.67 7.42
N TYR A 50 3.17 -9.46 7.46
CA TYR A 50 2.34 -10.09 8.48
C TYR A 50 2.40 -11.61 8.34
N ASN A 51 2.30 -12.11 7.12
CA ASN A 51 2.32 -13.55 6.90
C ASN A 51 3.66 -14.18 7.26
N LEU A 52 4.74 -13.45 7.07
CA LEU A 52 6.06 -13.94 7.46
C LEU A 52 6.18 -14.03 8.98
N LYS A 53 5.59 -13.07 9.70
CA LYS A 53 5.65 -13.07 11.15
C LYS A 53 4.67 -14.05 11.77
N TYR A 54 3.54 -14.27 11.15
CA TYR A 54 2.49 -15.12 11.68
C TYR A 54 2.03 -16.12 10.62
N PRO A 55 2.89 -17.05 10.22
CA PRO A 55 2.56 -17.95 9.12
C PRO A 55 1.38 -18.87 9.37
N ASN A 56 1.06 -19.10 10.64
CA ASN A 56 -0.05 -19.99 10.97
C ASN A 56 -1.30 -19.24 11.42
N SER A 57 -1.36 -17.94 11.16
CA SER A 57 -2.52 -17.17 11.58
C SER A 57 -3.73 -17.55 10.75
N SER A 58 -4.86 -17.76 11.42
CA SER A 58 -6.11 -18.05 10.74
C SER A 58 -6.84 -16.76 10.36
N ALA A 59 -6.32 -15.61 10.78
CA ALA A 59 -6.96 -14.33 10.52
C ALA A 59 -5.93 -13.32 10.01
N PRO A 60 -5.43 -13.52 8.79
CA PRO A 60 -4.43 -12.59 8.25
C PRO A 60 -5.03 -11.20 8.07
N VAL A 61 -4.18 -10.19 8.19
CA VAL A 61 -4.61 -8.82 7.99
C VAL A 61 -4.59 -8.50 6.50
N LYS A 62 -5.37 -7.50 6.13
CA LYS A 62 -5.37 -6.99 4.77
C LYS A 62 -5.15 -5.48 4.80
N PHE A 63 -4.64 -4.96 3.71
CA PHE A 63 -4.45 -3.53 3.54
C PHE A 63 -5.11 -3.11 2.24
N ARG A 64 -5.93 -2.07 2.31
CA ARG A 64 -6.62 -1.57 1.13
C ARG A 64 -6.26 -0.11 0.90
N MET A 65 -6.47 0.36 -0.30
CA MET A 65 -6.24 1.74 -0.67
C MET A 65 -7.56 2.47 -0.74
N GLU A 66 -7.62 3.66 -0.16
CA GLU A 66 -8.78 4.49 -0.29
C GLU A 66 -8.33 5.80 -0.93
N PHE A 67 -8.92 6.14 -2.08
CA PHE A 67 -8.47 7.30 -2.82
C PHE A 67 -9.24 8.54 -2.40
N GLY A 68 -8.53 9.49 -1.82
CA GLY A 68 -9.09 10.79 -1.51
C GLY A 68 -8.67 11.80 -2.55
N ARG A 69 -8.99 13.07 -2.31
CA ARG A 69 -8.63 14.12 -3.25
C ARG A 69 -7.12 14.37 -3.28
N LYS A 70 -6.51 14.44 -2.14
CA LYS A 70 -5.08 14.74 -2.05
C LYS A 70 -4.25 13.51 -1.68
N TYR A 71 -4.81 12.63 -0.87
CA TYR A 71 -4.06 11.50 -0.35
C TYR A 71 -4.69 10.18 -0.70
N ILE A 72 -3.86 9.16 -0.82
CA ILE A 72 -4.30 7.78 -0.83
C ILE A 72 -4.07 7.29 0.59
N LYS A 73 -5.11 6.76 1.24
CA LYS A 73 -4.95 6.16 2.55
C LYS A 73 -4.70 4.68 2.40
N VAL A 74 -3.75 4.17 3.14
CA VAL A 74 -3.56 2.74 3.25
C VAL A 74 -4.25 2.35 4.54
N ILE A 75 -5.30 1.55 4.44
CA ILE A 75 -6.14 1.20 5.57
C ILE A 75 -5.92 -0.25 5.95
N HIS A 76 -5.64 -0.46 7.24
CA HIS A 76 -5.43 -1.78 7.80
C HIS A 76 -6.77 -2.39 8.12
N GLN A 77 -6.99 -3.62 7.70
CA GLN A 77 -8.25 -4.33 7.96
C GLN A 77 -8.00 -5.60 8.75
N ASP A 78 -8.87 -5.85 9.74
CA ASP A 78 -8.83 -7.06 10.52
C ASP A 78 -10.00 -7.94 10.15
N LEU A 79 -9.86 -9.23 10.34
CA LEU A 79 -10.96 -10.16 10.17
C LEU A 79 -11.76 -10.22 11.46
N ARG A 80 -13.04 -9.86 11.39
CA ARG A 80 -13.94 -9.90 12.54
C ARG A 80 -15.25 -10.55 12.14
N ASP A 81 -15.65 -11.56 12.86
CA ASP A 81 -16.92 -12.23 12.61
C ASP A 81 -17.08 -12.67 11.16
N GLY A 82 -16.00 -13.15 10.57
CA GLY A 82 -16.05 -13.62 9.20
C GLY A 82 -15.88 -12.57 8.14
N ASP A 83 -15.83 -11.28 8.51
CA ASP A 83 -15.69 -10.20 7.54
C ASP A 83 -14.50 -9.32 7.87
N TYR A 84 -13.87 -8.78 6.82
CA TYR A 84 -12.78 -7.84 7.03
C TYR A 84 -13.37 -6.45 7.27
N ARG A 85 -12.89 -5.79 8.31
CA ARG A 85 -13.34 -4.45 8.68
C ARG A 85 -12.16 -3.53 8.84
N ASP A 86 -12.37 -2.25 8.56
CA ASP A 86 -11.33 -1.24 8.68
C ASP A 86 -10.97 -1.09 10.16
N ALA A 87 -9.71 -1.31 10.49
CA ALA A 87 -9.22 -1.20 11.85
C ALA A 87 -8.51 0.13 12.09
N GLY A 88 -7.89 0.69 11.09
CA GLY A 88 -7.19 1.96 11.24
C GLY A 88 -6.48 2.36 9.98
N VAL A 89 -5.98 3.58 9.96
CA VAL A 89 -5.21 4.07 8.83
C VAL A 89 -3.74 3.76 9.11
N HIS A 90 -3.11 3.10 8.15
CA HIS A 90 -1.70 2.74 8.28
C HIS A 90 -0.80 3.88 7.83
N ALA A 91 -1.14 4.51 6.72
CA ALA A 91 -0.32 5.56 6.13
C ALA A 91 -1.15 6.44 5.20
N PHE A 92 -0.64 7.65 4.97
CA PHE A 92 -1.19 8.54 3.96
C PHE A 92 -0.10 8.76 2.92
N ILE A 93 -0.46 8.70 1.63
CA ILE A 93 0.48 8.97 0.55
C ILE A 93 -0.07 10.10 -0.29
N ASP A 94 0.72 11.14 -0.53
CA ASP A 94 0.32 12.25 -1.37
C ASP A 94 0.20 11.77 -2.81
N ARG A 95 -0.95 11.98 -3.42
CA ARG A 95 -1.20 11.46 -4.77
C ARG A 95 -0.39 12.15 -5.84
N ASN A 96 0.07 13.35 -5.57
CA ASN A 96 0.81 14.11 -6.56
C ASN A 96 2.31 13.98 -6.43
N THR A 97 2.80 13.66 -5.24
CA THR A 97 4.24 13.64 -5.02
C THR A 97 4.78 12.29 -4.59
N GLY A 98 3.91 11.42 -4.10
CA GLY A 98 4.39 10.12 -3.59
C GLY A 98 4.99 10.17 -2.21
N GLU A 99 4.87 11.28 -1.51
CA GLU A 99 5.37 11.40 -0.15
C GLU A 99 4.52 10.58 0.81
N VAL A 100 5.16 9.84 1.68
CA VAL A 100 4.49 8.94 2.61
C VAL A 100 4.53 9.53 4.00
N TYR A 101 3.36 9.58 4.65
CA TYR A 101 3.22 10.15 5.98
C TYR A 101 2.63 9.14 6.94
N LYS A 102 3.03 9.26 8.20
CA LYS A 102 2.39 8.52 9.27
C LYS A 102 1.02 9.16 9.52
N PRO A 103 -0.02 8.40 9.87
CA PRO A 103 -1.31 9.01 10.16
C PRO A 103 -1.29 9.71 11.52
N ALA A 104 -1.91 10.87 11.58
CA ALA A 104 -2.19 11.54 12.83
C ALA A 104 -3.59 11.18 13.32
N SER A 105 -4.50 10.97 12.38
CA SER A 105 -5.87 10.56 12.69
C SER A 105 -6.44 9.88 11.46
N TRP A 106 -7.71 9.49 11.52
CA TRP A 106 -8.36 8.88 10.36
C TRP A 106 -8.44 9.84 9.18
N LYS A 107 -8.42 11.14 9.44
CA LYS A 107 -8.65 12.13 8.39
C LYS A 107 -7.42 12.88 7.95
N SER A 108 -6.37 12.87 8.72
CA SER A 108 -5.22 13.68 8.38
C SER A 108 -3.91 12.99 8.71
N PRO A 109 -2.88 13.31 7.92
CA PRO A 109 -1.54 12.76 8.17
C PRO A 109 -0.79 13.57 9.21
N ALA A 110 0.22 12.95 9.80
CA ALA A 110 1.18 13.67 10.62
C ALA A 110 2.01 14.58 9.71
N LYS A 111 2.68 15.57 10.30
CA LYS A 111 3.26 16.64 9.49
C LYS A 111 4.50 16.29 8.70
N ILE A 112 5.32 15.43 9.17
CA ILE A 112 6.64 15.24 8.58
C ILE A 112 6.62 14.06 7.62
N VAL A 113 7.20 14.26 6.42
CA VAL A 113 7.32 13.19 5.43
C VAL A 113 8.23 12.11 5.97
N ARG A 114 7.79 10.87 5.89
CA ARG A 114 8.59 9.73 6.35
C ARG A 114 9.40 9.11 5.23
N TYR A 115 8.80 8.97 4.06
CA TYR A 115 9.44 8.37 2.89
C TYR A 115 8.90 9.05 1.65
N ASP A 116 9.60 8.88 0.53
CA ASP A 116 9.16 9.44 -0.74
C ASP A 116 9.27 8.34 -1.78
N LEU A 117 8.14 7.96 -2.34
CA LEU A 117 8.11 6.87 -3.32
C LEU A 117 8.84 7.20 -4.63
N ARG A 118 9.11 8.48 -4.88
CA ARG A 118 9.88 8.85 -6.06
C ARG A 118 11.37 8.52 -5.88
N ILE A 119 11.81 8.35 -4.63
CA ILE A 119 13.21 8.03 -4.35
C ILE A 119 13.37 6.52 -4.37
N ILE A 120 14.27 6.04 -5.21
CA ILE A 120 14.44 4.61 -5.43
C ILE A 120 14.77 3.86 -4.13
N THR A 121 15.65 4.42 -3.32
CA THR A 121 16.05 3.74 -2.07
C THR A 121 14.88 3.66 -1.10
N ASP A 122 14.08 4.72 -0.99
CA ASP A 122 12.90 4.70 -0.12
C ASP A 122 11.88 3.71 -0.66
N ARG A 123 11.65 3.74 -1.97
CA ARG A 123 10.69 2.83 -2.58
C ARG A 123 11.09 1.38 -2.41
N SER A 124 12.38 1.08 -2.52
CA SER A 124 12.86 -0.27 -2.33
C SER A 124 12.61 -0.76 -0.92
N LYS A 125 12.77 0.11 0.07
CA LYS A 125 12.49 -0.25 1.45
C LYS A 125 11.01 -0.53 1.64
N LEU A 126 10.16 0.30 1.05
CA LEU A 126 8.72 0.16 1.24
C LEU A 126 8.16 -1.07 0.51
N HIS A 127 8.87 -1.58 -0.46
CA HIS A 127 8.43 -2.78 -1.17
C HIS A 127 9.11 -4.05 -0.65
N ASP A 128 9.87 -3.93 0.43
CA ASP A 128 10.56 -5.06 1.02
C ASP A 128 9.76 -5.55 2.23
N PRO A 129 9.18 -6.74 2.17
CA PRO A 129 8.38 -7.25 3.28
C PRO A 129 9.19 -7.46 4.55
N ASN A 130 10.51 -7.50 4.46
CA ASN A 130 11.34 -7.61 5.64
C ASN A 130 11.59 -6.26 6.29
N TYR A 131 11.41 -5.16 5.58
CA TYR A 131 11.61 -3.84 6.12
C TYR A 131 10.30 -3.23 6.63
N THR A 132 9.23 -3.38 5.86
CA THR A 132 7.95 -2.80 6.25
C THR A 132 7.38 -3.60 7.41
N ASP A 133 6.77 -2.87 8.35
CA ASP A 133 6.20 -3.51 9.52
C ASP A 133 4.70 -3.34 9.43
N TRP A 134 3.96 -4.41 9.42
CA TRP A 134 2.50 -4.34 9.31
C TRP A 134 1.90 -3.50 10.43
N ALA A 135 2.58 -3.37 11.55
CA ALA A 135 2.11 -2.54 12.66
C ALA A 135 2.50 -1.07 12.51
N GLY A 136 3.30 -0.72 11.51
CA GLY A 136 3.61 0.68 11.23
C GLY A 136 4.84 1.23 11.92
N GLY A 137 5.65 0.37 12.54
CA GLY A 137 6.83 0.85 13.25
C GLY A 137 7.84 1.59 12.40
N TYR A 138 7.93 1.23 11.11
CA TYR A 138 8.88 1.87 10.20
C TYR A 138 8.51 3.33 9.90
N LEU A 139 7.31 3.75 10.23
CA LEU A 139 6.87 5.12 9.96
C LEU A 139 7.20 6.09 11.09
N TYR A 140 7.73 5.61 12.20
CA TYR A 140 8.10 6.52 13.27
C TYR A 140 9.47 7.13 12.99
N LEU A 141 9.62 8.40 13.34
CA LEU A 141 10.91 9.06 13.21
C LEU A 141 11.84 8.56 14.30
N ARG A 142 13.11 8.50 13.99
CA ARG A 142 14.10 8.03 14.94
C ARG A 142 15.06 9.13 15.32
#